data_340d06dda45580b27225f9d2a7550f4b
#
_entry.id   340d06dda45580b27225f9d2a7550f4b
#
_cell.length_a   1.000
_cell.length_b   1.000
_cell.length_c   1.000
_cell.angle_alpha   90.00
_cell.angle_beta   90.00
_cell.angle_gamma   90.00
#
_symmetry.space_group_name_H-M   'P 1'
#
loop_
_entity.id
_entity.type
_entity.pdbx_description
1 polymer ?
#
loop_
_entity_poly.entity_id
_entity_poly.type
_entity_poly.pdbx_seq_one_letter_code
_entity_poly.pdbx_strand_id
1 'polypeptide(L)'
;MKKILRFSFVLLFIVLLSSTVFAGTQVSKNNATMKLVEDNVCDISFGKYGTFEKKMTNIDVNNKTIDISLTAKNNATAPNSSTHTETALKNADIVFLIDNSNSMTANKAGEITRKQAVLNATNDLIDKLFEKGDNIKIGVVKYATSKTATVGSENDATIVTPSFVSTADTAKDAIKKVQDDTNVKDYPTTDIEAGLTVANKLLNTETDSYINKIIVLLTDGIPNYALNVGPVANGQGFESCYDEIVFNPTKNKLFELKNAGVNVMSVLINMSDDEIQMSTMDPKPTYKEVATDIFGTQMNPTAGPIYYVSDSDIADTITNSIFSSLTEEIEVTDTDGEEYSLTDIVIKDYFPDYIINNFDFAYLTKPEKGEVSAEVDKQDNSITWTISKLDYGETATFTYRLKLKDSFDGDIIAKNLKTNKNVTINYKENGKDGEPKENDKCPVVILDVLPSNPIPKTGTNTFVIATLAISGVVIAIVSIIKFKKV
;
A
#
# COMPACT_ATOMS: atom_id res chain seq x y z
N MET A 1 -11.61 82.34 22.73
CA MET A 1 -12.26 81.51 21.73
C MET A 1 -11.57 81.44 20.36
N LYS A 2 -10.98 82.54 19.87
CA LYS A 2 -10.32 82.50 18.49
C LYS A 2 -8.99 81.73 18.44
N LYS A 3 -8.33 81.41 19.52
CA LYS A 3 -7.07 80.65 19.53
C LYS A 3 -7.28 79.12 19.58
N ILE A 4 -8.39 78.69 20.15
CA ILE A 4 -8.72 77.25 20.24
C ILE A 4 -9.21 76.72 18.87
N LEU A 5 -9.90 77.54 18.07
CA LEU A 5 -10.38 77.14 16.76
C LEU A 5 -9.26 76.97 15.73
N ARG A 6 -8.10 77.69 15.89
CA ARG A 6 -6.95 77.51 15.01
C ARG A 6 -6.13 76.25 15.33
N PHE A 7 -6.13 75.80 16.57
CA PHE A 7 -5.44 74.58 16.95
C PHE A 7 -6.20 73.33 16.51
N SER A 8 -7.53 73.37 16.59
CA SER A 8 -8.38 72.28 16.14
C SER A 8 -8.33 72.07 14.59
N PHE A 9 -8.18 73.16 13.81
CA PHE A 9 -8.04 73.05 12.36
C PHE A 9 -6.68 72.48 11.90
N VAL A 10 -5.60 72.79 12.63
CA VAL A 10 -4.26 72.24 12.34
C VAL A 10 -4.19 70.77 12.77
N LEU A 11 -4.82 70.42 13.90
CA LEU A 11 -4.85 69.02 14.34
C LEU A 11 -5.73 68.15 13.40
N LEU A 12 -6.86 68.68 12.88
CA LEU A 12 -7.69 68.01 11.92
C LEU A 12 -6.98 67.81 10.57
N PHE A 13 -6.15 68.76 10.15
CA PHE A 13 -5.35 68.65 8.91
C PHE A 13 -4.18 67.67 9.05
N ILE A 14 -3.58 67.53 10.25
CA ILE A 14 -2.55 66.56 10.52
C ILE A 14 -3.16 65.13 10.62
N VAL A 15 -4.34 64.97 11.19
CA VAL A 15 -5.06 63.68 11.24
C VAL A 15 -5.56 63.25 9.86
N LEU A 16 -5.92 64.21 9.01
CA LEU A 16 -6.32 63.91 7.59
C LEU A 16 -5.09 63.61 6.71
N LEU A 17 -3.88 64.04 7.06
CA LEU A 17 -2.64 63.72 6.36
C LEU A 17 -2.01 62.39 6.85
N SER A 18 -2.42 61.86 8.00
CA SER A 18 -1.90 60.58 8.53
C SER A 18 -2.73 59.37 8.15
N SER A 19 -3.83 59.52 7.38
CA SER A 19 -4.66 58.46 6.90
C SER A 19 -4.64 58.30 5.37
N THR A 20 -3.64 58.81 4.68
CA THR A 20 -3.32 58.26 3.36
C THR A 20 -2.67 56.88 3.56
N VAL A 21 -3.48 55.88 3.74
CA VAL A 21 -3.08 54.54 3.37
C VAL A 21 -2.62 54.69 1.91
N PHE A 22 -1.32 54.58 1.68
CA PHE A 22 -0.77 54.37 0.34
C PHE A 22 -1.36 53.01 -0.13
N ALA A 23 -2.53 53.04 -0.76
CA ALA A 23 -2.91 51.97 -1.61
C ALA A 23 -1.85 51.90 -2.70
N GLY A 24 -1.00 50.90 -2.66
CA GLY A 24 0.03 50.69 -3.66
C GLY A 24 -0.59 50.84 -5.05
N THR A 25 0.14 51.45 -5.98
CA THR A 25 -0.36 51.66 -7.34
C THR A 25 -0.48 50.29 -8.00
N GLN A 26 -1.68 49.82 -8.25
CA GLN A 26 -1.90 48.56 -8.97
C GLN A 26 -1.41 48.68 -10.43
N VAL A 27 -0.60 47.75 -10.86
CA VAL A 27 -0.01 47.65 -12.19
C VAL A 27 -0.54 46.45 -12.92
N SER A 28 -0.89 46.61 -14.19
CA SER A 28 -1.31 45.49 -15.05
C SER A 28 -0.09 44.64 -15.41
N LYS A 29 -0.22 43.32 -15.33
CA LYS A 29 0.78 42.34 -15.72
C LYS A 29 1.31 42.57 -17.17
N ASN A 30 0.46 43.06 -18.06
CA ASN A 30 0.86 43.34 -19.44
C ASN A 30 1.90 44.47 -19.56
N ASN A 31 2.01 45.34 -18.58
CA ASN A 31 2.94 46.44 -18.53
C ASN A 31 4.28 46.09 -17.82
N ALA A 32 4.44 44.85 -17.42
CA ALA A 32 5.63 44.39 -16.73
C ALA A 32 6.43 43.38 -17.52
N THR A 33 7.72 43.33 -17.30
CA THR A 33 8.63 42.27 -17.72
C THR A 33 9.24 41.65 -16.46
N MET A 34 9.71 40.42 -16.56
CA MET A 34 10.33 39.67 -15.47
C MET A 34 11.73 39.24 -15.88
N LYS A 35 12.68 39.37 -15.00
CA LYS A 35 14.08 38.99 -15.24
C LYS A 35 14.63 38.27 -14.02
N LEU A 36 15.35 37.17 -14.24
CA LEU A 36 16.17 36.54 -13.22
C LEU A 36 17.35 37.45 -12.88
N VAL A 37 17.59 37.65 -11.60
CA VAL A 37 18.74 38.42 -11.10
C VAL A 37 19.78 37.47 -10.51
N GLU A 38 19.35 36.56 -9.70
CA GLU A 38 20.19 35.56 -9.08
C GLU A 38 19.50 34.19 -9.11
N ASP A 39 20.23 33.20 -9.63
CA ASP A 39 19.77 31.80 -9.65
C ASP A 39 20.38 31.05 -8.45
N ASN A 40 20.12 31.57 -7.26
CA ASN A 40 20.57 30.92 -6.04
C ASN A 40 19.80 29.63 -5.80
N VAL A 41 20.53 28.58 -5.51
CA VAL A 41 19.96 27.30 -5.07
C VAL A 41 19.93 27.30 -3.55
N CYS A 42 18.79 26.87 -3.00
CA CYS A 42 18.67 26.64 -1.55
C CYS A 42 19.04 25.18 -1.29
N ASP A 43 20.28 24.96 -0.85
CA ASP A 43 20.75 23.62 -0.46
C ASP A 43 20.76 23.51 1.05
N ILE A 44 20.20 22.42 1.57
CA ILE A 44 20.19 22.08 3.00
C ILE A 44 20.66 20.64 3.15
N SER A 45 21.69 20.43 3.94
CA SER A 45 22.07 19.09 4.42
C SER A 45 21.40 18.84 5.76
N PHE A 46 20.79 17.67 5.92
CA PHE A 46 20.11 17.28 7.14
C PHE A 46 20.37 15.80 7.46
N GLY A 47 20.59 15.49 8.73
CA GLY A 47 21.15 14.22 9.12
C GLY A 47 22.52 13.98 8.49
N LYS A 48 22.98 12.75 8.51
CA LYS A 48 24.29 12.37 7.97
C LYS A 48 24.30 12.36 6.43
N TYR A 49 23.18 11.99 5.80
CA TYR A 49 23.12 11.75 4.36
C TYR A 49 21.93 12.42 3.64
N GLY A 50 21.05 13.11 4.37
CA GLY A 50 19.93 13.82 3.77
C GLY A 50 20.38 15.11 3.09
N THR A 51 19.86 15.36 1.90
CA THR A 51 20.01 16.64 1.21
C THR A 51 18.67 17.11 0.67
N PHE A 52 18.49 18.42 0.69
CA PHE A 52 17.36 19.09 0.10
C PHE A 52 17.88 20.16 -0.85
N GLU A 53 17.28 20.25 -2.01
CA GLU A 53 17.54 21.29 -3.01
C GLU A 53 16.23 21.98 -3.38
N LYS A 54 16.23 23.32 -3.35
CA LYS A 54 15.19 24.12 -3.97
C LYS A 54 15.83 25.01 -5.02
N LYS A 55 15.37 24.91 -6.26
CA LYS A 55 15.88 25.71 -7.36
C LYS A 55 14.79 26.10 -8.34
N MET A 56 15.04 27.16 -9.07
CA MET A 56 14.24 27.53 -10.22
C MET A 56 14.59 26.62 -11.40
N THR A 57 13.56 26.06 -12.02
CA THR A 57 13.71 25.18 -13.18
C THR A 57 13.34 25.89 -14.49
N ASN A 58 12.50 26.93 -14.40
CA ASN A 58 12.09 27.70 -15.57
C ASN A 58 11.63 29.11 -15.17
N ILE A 59 11.87 30.08 -16.04
CA ILE A 59 11.27 31.41 -16.02
C ILE A 59 10.69 31.74 -17.39
N ASP A 60 9.38 31.94 -17.45
CA ASP A 60 8.69 32.37 -18.65
C ASP A 60 8.41 33.86 -18.56
N VAL A 61 9.25 34.63 -19.24
CA VAL A 61 9.17 36.09 -19.26
C VAL A 61 7.89 36.60 -19.95
N ASN A 62 7.33 35.85 -20.91
CA ASN A 62 6.11 36.26 -21.61
C ASN A 62 4.87 36.04 -20.75
N ASN A 63 4.76 34.87 -20.14
CA ASN A 63 3.63 34.51 -19.26
C ASN A 63 3.79 34.99 -17.81
N LYS A 64 4.98 35.52 -17.47
CA LYS A 64 5.34 35.98 -16.11
C LYS A 64 5.21 34.86 -15.08
N THR A 65 5.79 33.71 -15.39
CA THR A 65 5.77 32.56 -14.49
C THR A 65 7.18 32.12 -14.10
N ILE A 66 7.29 31.55 -12.91
CA ILE A 66 8.50 30.97 -12.35
C ILE A 66 8.15 29.57 -11.91
N ASP A 67 8.87 28.56 -12.40
CA ASP A 67 8.72 27.18 -11.98
C ASP A 67 9.86 26.83 -11.03
N ILE A 68 9.51 26.27 -9.89
CA ILE A 68 10.44 25.97 -8.80
C ILE A 68 10.30 24.50 -8.44
N SER A 69 11.41 23.77 -8.44
CA SER A 69 11.51 22.38 -8.02
C SER A 69 12.04 22.29 -6.61
N LEU A 70 11.44 21.41 -5.82
CA LEU A 70 11.92 20.98 -4.52
C LEU A 70 12.30 19.50 -4.63
N THR A 71 13.50 19.16 -4.21
CA THR A 71 14.05 17.82 -4.26
C THR A 71 14.61 17.44 -2.89
N ALA A 72 14.15 16.35 -2.32
CA ALA A 72 14.71 15.74 -1.11
C ALA A 72 15.36 14.41 -1.48
N LYS A 73 16.54 14.14 -0.91
CA LYS A 73 17.30 12.94 -1.25
C LYS A 73 17.98 12.37 -0.01
N ASN A 74 17.98 11.05 0.08
CA ASN A 74 18.86 10.30 0.99
C ASN A 74 20.07 9.78 0.19
N ASN A 75 21.23 10.34 0.45
CA ASN A 75 22.49 9.96 -0.22
C ASN A 75 23.20 8.78 0.47
N ALA A 76 22.60 8.18 1.49
CA ALA A 76 23.16 6.99 2.09
C ALA A 76 23.23 5.90 1.02
N THR A 77 24.38 5.28 0.88
CA THR A 77 24.54 4.04 0.13
C THR A 77 24.12 2.91 1.05
N ALA A 78 23.26 2.02 0.53
CA ALA A 78 23.03 0.78 1.24
C ALA A 78 24.39 0.16 1.59
N PRO A 79 24.60 -0.30 2.83
CA PRO A 79 25.76 -1.10 3.14
C PRO A 79 25.81 -2.27 2.16
N ASN A 80 26.99 -2.82 1.88
CA ASN A 80 27.18 -3.87 0.89
C ASN A 80 26.09 -4.92 1.02
N SER A 81 25.11 -4.82 0.15
CA SER A 81 24.01 -5.76 0.15
C SER A 81 24.36 -6.91 -0.75
N SER A 82 24.55 -8.08 -0.19
CA SER A 82 24.48 -9.31 -0.96
C SER A 82 23.02 -9.74 -1.01
N THR A 83 22.43 -9.71 -2.18
CA THR A 83 21.13 -10.33 -2.41
C THR A 83 21.34 -11.83 -2.53
N HIS A 84 20.69 -12.60 -1.67
CA HIS A 84 20.57 -14.04 -1.83
C HIS A 84 19.09 -14.42 -1.81
N THR A 85 18.77 -15.53 -2.43
CA THR A 85 17.42 -16.05 -2.44
C THR A 85 17.20 -16.91 -1.21
N GLU A 86 16.18 -16.62 -0.43
CA GLU A 86 15.72 -17.46 0.65
C GLU A 86 14.33 -18.02 0.36
N THR A 87 14.09 -19.23 0.86
CA THR A 87 12.77 -19.82 0.84
C THR A 87 12.01 -19.32 2.06
N ALA A 88 10.93 -18.59 1.87
CA ALA A 88 10.04 -18.12 2.92
C ALA A 88 8.71 -18.86 2.91
N LEU A 89 8.07 -18.97 4.08
CA LEU A 89 6.69 -19.46 4.18
C LEU A 89 5.72 -18.36 3.79
N LYS A 90 4.71 -18.74 3.01
CA LYS A 90 3.53 -17.89 2.79
C LYS A 90 2.73 -17.80 4.08
N ASN A 91 2.28 -16.62 4.45
CA ASN A 91 1.33 -16.46 5.55
C ASN A 91 0.06 -17.29 5.24
N ALA A 92 -0.26 -18.27 6.05
CA ALA A 92 -1.34 -19.18 5.75
C ALA A 92 -2.03 -19.76 7.01
N ASP A 93 -3.34 -19.91 6.90
CA ASP A 93 -4.13 -20.80 7.76
C ASP A 93 -4.34 -22.12 7.00
N ILE A 94 -3.74 -23.18 7.51
CA ILE A 94 -3.68 -24.50 6.86
C ILE A 94 -4.55 -25.48 7.62
N VAL A 95 -5.52 -26.08 6.95
CA VAL A 95 -6.30 -27.20 7.49
C VAL A 95 -5.81 -28.49 6.86
N PHE A 96 -5.24 -29.38 7.67
CA PHE A 96 -5.03 -30.77 7.26
C PHE A 96 -6.37 -31.53 7.36
N LEU A 97 -6.91 -31.88 6.19
CA LEU A 97 -8.14 -32.65 6.06
C LEU A 97 -7.78 -34.12 5.78
N ILE A 98 -7.88 -34.96 6.80
CA ILE A 98 -7.31 -36.30 6.80
C ILE A 98 -8.44 -37.33 6.67
N ASP A 99 -8.33 -38.15 5.65
CA ASP A 99 -9.18 -39.33 5.47
C ASP A 99 -8.91 -40.35 6.58
N ASN A 100 -9.94 -40.66 7.32
CA ASN A 100 -9.93 -41.67 8.43
C ASN A 100 -10.79 -42.89 8.06
N SER A 101 -11.01 -43.14 6.76
CA SER A 101 -11.79 -44.27 6.29
C SER A 101 -11.08 -45.61 6.50
N ASN A 102 -11.83 -46.70 6.37
CA ASN A 102 -11.29 -48.04 6.59
C ASN A 102 -10.19 -48.39 5.58
N SER A 103 -10.24 -47.89 4.35
CA SER A 103 -9.20 -48.12 3.31
C SER A 103 -7.83 -47.62 3.78
N MET A 104 -7.78 -46.46 4.47
CA MET A 104 -6.55 -45.89 5.02
C MET A 104 -5.89 -46.78 6.08
N THR A 105 -6.65 -47.61 6.78
CA THR A 105 -6.15 -48.55 7.79
C THR A 105 -5.96 -49.97 7.27
N ALA A 106 -6.76 -50.39 6.29
CA ALA A 106 -6.68 -51.72 5.66
C ALA A 106 -5.53 -51.81 4.65
N ASN A 107 -5.29 -50.73 3.88
CA ASN A 107 -4.24 -50.72 2.91
C ASN A 107 -2.88 -50.34 3.50
N LYS A 108 -1.81 -50.83 2.90
CA LYS A 108 -0.46 -50.63 3.38
C LYS A 108 0.38 -49.80 2.39
N ALA A 109 1.22 -48.96 2.99
CA ALA A 109 2.34 -48.28 2.34
C ALA A 109 3.64 -48.87 2.91
N GLY A 110 4.18 -49.88 2.22
CA GLY A 110 5.28 -50.68 2.73
C GLY A 110 4.84 -51.58 3.93
N GLU A 111 5.50 -51.46 5.06
CA GLU A 111 5.21 -52.27 6.27
C GLU A 111 4.10 -51.67 7.16
N ILE A 112 3.80 -50.37 7.01
CA ILE A 112 2.82 -49.63 7.79
C ILE A 112 1.50 -49.42 7.02
N THR A 113 0.46 -48.98 7.69
CA THR A 113 -0.80 -48.60 7.02
C THR A 113 -0.64 -47.29 6.28
N ARG A 114 -1.47 -47.04 5.23
CA ARG A 114 -1.53 -45.73 4.55
C ARG A 114 -1.80 -44.61 5.55
N LYS A 115 -2.74 -44.83 6.48
CA LYS A 115 -3.01 -43.88 7.58
C LYS A 115 -1.75 -43.52 8.33
N GLN A 116 -0.97 -44.52 8.75
CA GLN A 116 0.30 -44.26 9.49
C GLN A 116 1.33 -43.52 8.62
N ALA A 117 1.46 -43.88 7.34
CA ALA A 117 2.38 -43.20 6.44
C ALA A 117 1.99 -41.72 6.25
N VAL A 118 0.73 -41.42 6.02
CA VAL A 118 0.19 -40.07 5.87
C VAL A 118 0.41 -39.25 7.15
N LEU A 119 0.09 -39.81 8.33
CA LEU A 119 0.23 -39.09 9.60
C LEU A 119 1.71 -38.81 9.95
N ASN A 120 2.61 -39.77 9.66
CA ASN A 120 4.04 -39.55 9.84
C ASN A 120 4.54 -38.43 8.94
N ALA A 121 4.23 -38.48 7.63
CA ALA A 121 4.61 -37.44 6.68
C ALA A 121 4.00 -36.06 7.02
N THR A 122 2.78 -36.04 7.55
CA THR A 122 2.14 -34.80 8.01
C THR A 122 2.88 -34.22 9.23
N ASN A 123 3.33 -35.06 10.18
CA ASN A 123 4.14 -34.60 11.30
C ASN A 123 5.48 -34.04 10.84
N ASP A 124 6.15 -34.70 9.88
CA ASP A 124 7.41 -34.21 9.30
C ASP A 124 7.22 -32.87 8.57
N LEU A 125 6.08 -32.72 7.86
CA LEU A 125 5.72 -31.45 7.23
C LEU A 125 5.46 -30.35 8.28
N ILE A 126 4.74 -30.66 9.35
CA ILE A 126 4.49 -29.72 10.44
C ILE A 126 5.79 -29.23 11.05
N ASP A 127 6.74 -30.15 11.33
CA ASP A 127 8.05 -29.76 11.85
C ASP A 127 8.80 -28.83 10.89
N LYS A 128 8.84 -29.15 9.61
CA LYS A 128 9.47 -28.29 8.58
C LYS A 128 8.81 -26.92 8.48
N LEU A 129 7.49 -26.83 8.56
CA LEU A 129 6.76 -25.59 8.49
C LEU A 129 7.11 -24.67 9.66
N PHE A 130 7.05 -25.17 10.89
CA PHE A 130 7.36 -24.37 12.08
C PHE A 130 8.88 -24.11 12.27
N GLU A 131 9.75 -24.98 11.74
CA GLU A 131 11.19 -24.69 11.68
C GLU A 131 11.50 -23.49 10.75
N LYS A 132 10.71 -23.33 9.67
CA LYS A 132 10.94 -22.29 8.67
C LYS A 132 10.35 -20.93 9.08
N GLY A 133 9.30 -20.92 9.92
CA GLY A 133 8.68 -19.67 10.39
C GLY A 133 7.44 -19.89 11.23
N ASP A 134 6.94 -18.81 11.79
CA ASP A 134 5.76 -18.77 12.69
C ASP A 134 4.51 -18.10 12.07
N ASN A 135 4.59 -17.77 10.78
CA ASN A 135 3.53 -17.06 10.04
C ASN A 135 2.39 -17.98 9.58
N ILE A 136 2.25 -19.14 10.20
CA ILE A 136 1.22 -20.12 9.87
C ILE A 136 0.44 -20.53 11.10
N LYS A 137 -0.81 -20.91 10.85
CA LYS A 137 -1.64 -21.58 11.84
C LYS A 137 -2.17 -22.88 11.25
N ILE A 138 -2.28 -23.91 12.07
CA ILE A 138 -2.70 -25.25 11.65
C ILE A 138 -4.01 -25.61 12.30
N GLY A 139 -4.97 -26.07 11.49
CA GLY A 139 -6.17 -26.78 11.89
C GLY A 139 -6.10 -28.23 11.44
N VAL A 140 -6.69 -29.13 12.18
CA VAL A 140 -6.80 -30.55 11.81
C VAL A 140 -8.27 -30.96 11.82
N VAL A 141 -8.72 -31.50 10.70
CA VAL A 141 -10.03 -32.08 10.50
C VAL A 141 -9.84 -33.53 10.01
N LYS A 142 -10.51 -34.46 10.60
CA LYS A 142 -10.64 -35.82 10.10
C LYS A 142 -12.01 -36.02 9.52
N TYR A 143 -12.13 -36.84 8.50
CA TYR A 143 -13.42 -37.28 7.98
C TYR A 143 -13.42 -38.77 7.71
N ALA A 144 -14.45 -39.36 7.85
CA ALA A 144 -15.02 -40.66 7.60
C ALA A 144 -16.06 -40.93 8.70
N THR A 145 -17.07 -41.64 8.38
CA THR A 145 -18.20 -41.82 9.26
C THR A 145 -17.81 -42.54 10.55
N SER A 146 -18.06 -41.91 11.69
CA SER A 146 -18.00 -42.59 12.99
C SER A 146 -19.06 -43.67 13.07
N LYS A 147 -18.80 -44.75 13.83
CA LYS A 147 -19.79 -45.83 14.11
C LYS A 147 -21.14 -45.33 14.61
N THR A 148 -21.17 -44.14 15.19
CA THR A 148 -22.37 -43.53 15.80
C THR A 148 -22.93 -42.37 15.01
N ALA A 149 -22.24 -41.90 13.94
CA ALA A 149 -22.69 -40.74 13.16
C ALA A 149 -23.77 -41.14 12.12
N THR A 150 -24.65 -40.19 11.83
CA THR A 150 -25.58 -40.31 10.71
C THR A 150 -24.79 -40.10 9.40
N VAL A 151 -24.81 -41.12 8.55
CA VAL A 151 -24.12 -41.07 7.24
C VAL A 151 -24.69 -39.97 6.35
N GLY A 152 -23.86 -39.29 5.62
CA GLY A 152 -24.27 -38.19 4.75
C GLY A 152 -24.59 -36.89 5.47
N SER A 153 -24.01 -36.69 6.63
CA SER A 153 -24.16 -35.47 7.45
C SER A 153 -22.79 -34.86 7.76
N GLU A 154 -22.76 -33.59 8.14
CA GLU A 154 -21.52 -32.95 8.60
C GLU A 154 -20.85 -33.67 9.79
N ASN A 155 -21.58 -34.52 10.52
CA ASN A 155 -21.01 -35.37 11.56
C ASN A 155 -20.08 -36.47 11.04
N ASP A 156 -20.02 -36.66 9.72
CA ASP A 156 -19.04 -37.51 9.05
C ASP A 156 -17.63 -36.90 9.06
N ALA A 157 -17.51 -35.61 9.43
CA ALA A 157 -16.24 -34.92 9.67
C ALA A 157 -16.19 -34.34 11.07
N THR A 158 -14.99 -34.31 11.67
CA THR A 158 -14.75 -33.82 13.03
C THR A 158 -13.55 -32.89 13.06
N ILE A 159 -13.73 -31.70 13.64
CA ILE A 159 -12.63 -30.80 13.97
C ILE A 159 -11.84 -31.40 15.13
N VAL A 160 -10.57 -31.72 14.93
CA VAL A 160 -9.69 -32.32 15.96
C VAL A 160 -9.04 -31.26 16.82
N THR A 161 -8.67 -30.13 16.19
CA THR A 161 -8.21 -28.93 16.92
C THR A 161 -9.42 -28.04 17.23
N PRO A 162 -9.65 -27.62 18.46
CA PRO A 162 -10.81 -26.76 18.78
C PRO A 162 -10.73 -25.38 18.15
N SER A 163 -9.52 -24.93 17.80
CA SER A 163 -9.18 -23.71 17.05
C SER A 163 -7.89 -23.96 16.31
N PHE A 164 -7.50 -22.99 15.49
CA PHE A 164 -6.15 -23.01 14.90
C PHE A 164 -5.06 -22.96 15.97
N VAL A 165 -3.96 -23.67 15.72
CA VAL A 165 -2.80 -23.77 16.62
C VAL A 165 -1.55 -23.21 15.93
N SER A 166 -0.68 -22.58 16.72
CA SER A 166 0.52 -21.86 16.23
C SER A 166 1.83 -22.49 16.70
N THR A 167 1.80 -23.78 17.10
CA THR A 167 3.00 -24.52 17.50
C THR A 167 2.99 -25.93 16.94
N ALA A 168 4.19 -26.45 16.60
CA ALA A 168 4.35 -27.80 16.08
C ALA A 168 3.80 -28.84 17.05
N ASP A 169 4.09 -28.73 18.34
CA ASP A 169 3.69 -29.71 19.34
C ASP A 169 2.16 -29.84 19.44
N THR A 170 1.44 -28.70 19.50
CA THR A 170 -0.03 -28.73 19.56
C THR A 170 -0.66 -29.27 18.27
N ALA A 171 -0.04 -28.99 17.11
CA ALA A 171 -0.48 -29.55 15.82
C ALA A 171 -0.26 -31.07 15.79
N LYS A 172 0.91 -31.55 16.18
CA LYS A 172 1.22 -33.00 16.27
C LYS A 172 0.38 -33.74 17.29
N ASP A 173 0.02 -33.11 18.40
CA ASP A 173 -0.96 -33.69 19.37
C ASP A 173 -2.34 -33.92 18.73
N ALA A 174 -2.75 -33.04 17.81
CA ALA A 174 -3.97 -33.25 17.04
C ALA A 174 -3.82 -34.42 16.05
N ILE A 175 -2.70 -34.52 15.35
CA ILE A 175 -2.37 -35.67 14.47
C ILE A 175 -2.39 -36.99 15.27
N LYS A 176 -1.83 -36.97 16.48
CA LYS A 176 -1.87 -38.13 17.36
C LYS A 176 -3.30 -38.56 17.72
N LYS A 177 -4.21 -37.60 17.95
CA LYS A 177 -5.64 -37.94 18.21
C LYS A 177 -6.30 -38.61 16.99
N VAL A 178 -5.89 -38.22 15.73
CA VAL A 178 -6.33 -38.92 14.53
C VAL A 178 -5.77 -40.34 14.50
N GLN A 179 -4.49 -40.51 14.86
CA GLN A 179 -3.83 -41.82 14.91
C GLN A 179 -4.50 -42.77 15.93
N ASP A 180 -4.77 -42.25 17.10
CA ASP A 180 -5.34 -43.01 18.23
C ASP A 180 -6.84 -43.33 18.05
N ASP A 181 -7.49 -42.71 17.05
CA ASP A 181 -8.89 -42.93 16.74
C ASP A 181 -9.08 -44.28 16.02
N THR A 182 -9.49 -45.26 16.73
CA THR A 182 -9.85 -46.62 16.28
C THR A 182 -11.35 -46.75 15.98
N ASN A 183 -12.13 -45.68 16.16
CA ASN A 183 -13.58 -45.70 16.04
C ASN A 183 -14.02 -45.56 14.56
N VAL A 184 -13.47 -46.41 13.71
CA VAL A 184 -13.77 -46.43 12.26
C VAL A 184 -14.94 -47.39 12.05
N LYS A 185 -15.88 -46.98 11.18
CA LYS A 185 -16.96 -47.89 10.79
C LYS A 185 -16.43 -49.08 9.99
N ASP A 186 -17.09 -50.24 10.19
CA ASP A 186 -16.79 -51.44 9.40
C ASP A 186 -17.16 -51.31 7.92
N TYR A 187 -17.78 -50.21 7.52
CA TYR A 187 -18.17 -49.89 6.14
C TYR A 187 -17.23 -48.85 5.56
N PRO A 188 -16.80 -49.02 4.30
CA PRO A 188 -15.98 -48.08 3.59
C PRO A 188 -16.79 -46.81 3.28
N THR A 189 -16.64 -45.79 4.11
CA THR A 189 -17.32 -44.49 3.92
C THR A 189 -16.30 -43.38 3.72
N THR A 190 -16.42 -42.69 2.61
CA THR A 190 -15.55 -41.56 2.24
C THR A 190 -16.45 -40.39 1.84
N ASP A 191 -16.78 -39.51 2.80
CA ASP A 191 -17.56 -38.28 2.58
C ASP A 191 -16.64 -37.06 2.55
N ILE A 192 -16.05 -36.84 1.37
CA ILE A 192 -15.13 -35.72 1.16
C ILE A 192 -15.86 -34.39 1.23
N GLU A 193 -17.14 -34.31 0.78
CA GLU A 193 -17.94 -33.10 0.85
C GLU A 193 -18.14 -32.64 2.31
N ALA A 194 -18.47 -33.56 3.23
CA ALA A 194 -18.56 -33.25 4.64
C ALA A 194 -17.23 -32.77 5.20
N GLY A 195 -16.13 -33.45 4.84
CA GLY A 195 -14.77 -33.03 5.20
C GLY A 195 -14.45 -31.61 4.78
N LEU A 196 -14.62 -31.30 3.50
CA LEU A 196 -14.38 -29.96 2.93
C LEU A 196 -15.28 -28.90 3.57
N THR A 197 -16.53 -29.22 3.84
CA THR A 197 -17.49 -28.31 4.48
C THR A 197 -17.05 -27.96 5.91
N VAL A 198 -16.64 -28.94 6.70
CA VAL A 198 -16.18 -28.73 8.08
C VAL A 198 -14.83 -28.04 8.11
N ALA A 199 -13.92 -28.37 7.19
CA ALA A 199 -12.64 -27.65 7.04
C ALA A 199 -12.85 -26.17 6.72
N ASN A 200 -13.78 -25.86 5.81
CA ASN A 200 -14.12 -24.47 5.48
C ASN A 200 -14.75 -23.71 6.64
N LYS A 201 -15.58 -24.40 7.46
CA LYS A 201 -16.10 -23.79 8.70
C LYS A 201 -14.98 -23.40 9.65
N LEU A 202 -13.97 -24.25 9.82
CA LEU A 202 -12.80 -23.93 10.63
C LEU A 202 -12.03 -22.75 10.05
N LEU A 203 -11.76 -22.71 8.74
CA LEU A 203 -11.10 -21.57 8.08
C LEU A 203 -11.86 -20.26 8.24
N ASN A 204 -13.18 -20.30 8.32
CA ASN A 204 -14.00 -19.10 8.47
C ASN A 204 -14.09 -18.61 9.94
N THR A 205 -13.48 -19.30 10.91
CA THR A 205 -13.30 -18.75 12.26
C THR A 205 -12.20 -17.68 12.31
N GLU A 206 -11.28 -17.68 11.32
CA GLU A 206 -10.24 -16.67 11.18
C GLU A 206 -10.73 -15.54 10.27
N THR A 207 -10.63 -14.31 10.78
CA THR A 207 -11.21 -13.13 10.12
C THR A 207 -10.21 -12.32 9.32
N ASP A 208 -8.92 -12.67 9.37
CA ASP A 208 -7.89 -11.96 8.62
C ASP A 208 -8.02 -12.27 7.11
N SER A 209 -8.34 -11.24 6.33
CA SER A 209 -8.54 -11.36 4.87
C SER A 209 -7.23 -11.41 4.07
N TYR A 210 -6.09 -11.15 4.69
CA TYR A 210 -4.77 -11.12 4.04
C TYR A 210 -4.01 -12.44 4.16
N ILE A 211 -4.59 -13.43 4.85
CA ILE A 211 -3.98 -14.74 5.04
C ILE A 211 -4.46 -15.72 3.96
N ASN A 212 -3.53 -16.50 3.42
CA ASN A 212 -3.87 -17.57 2.48
C ASN A 212 -4.65 -18.68 3.21
N LYS A 213 -5.83 -19.01 2.75
CA LYS A 213 -6.65 -20.09 3.27
C LYS A 213 -6.39 -21.36 2.48
N ILE A 214 -5.89 -22.39 3.16
CA ILE A 214 -5.42 -23.62 2.50
C ILE A 214 -6.04 -24.84 3.18
N ILE A 215 -6.55 -25.75 2.37
CA ILE A 215 -6.92 -27.12 2.80
C ILE A 215 -5.96 -28.09 2.14
N VAL A 216 -5.30 -28.94 2.92
CA VAL A 216 -4.51 -30.07 2.44
C VAL A 216 -5.33 -31.33 2.64
N LEU A 217 -5.97 -31.79 1.57
CA LEU A 217 -6.78 -33.00 1.54
C LEU A 217 -5.88 -34.22 1.30
N LEU A 218 -5.93 -35.18 2.22
CA LEU A 218 -5.14 -36.40 2.21
C LEU A 218 -6.10 -37.61 2.19
N THR A 219 -6.19 -38.32 1.06
CA THR A 219 -7.16 -39.41 0.85
C THR A 219 -6.62 -40.52 -0.04
N ASP A 220 -7.04 -41.75 0.20
CA ASP A 220 -6.82 -42.92 -0.68
C ASP A 220 -8.11 -43.40 -1.37
N GLY A 221 -9.17 -42.54 -1.34
CA GLY A 221 -10.46 -42.87 -1.90
C GLY A 221 -11.10 -41.74 -2.69
N ILE A 222 -12.06 -42.11 -3.50
CA ILE A 222 -13.04 -41.22 -4.12
C ILE A 222 -14.27 -41.13 -3.21
N PRO A 223 -15.09 -40.05 -3.30
CA PRO A 223 -16.31 -39.99 -2.50
C PRO A 223 -17.28 -41.11 -2.85
N ASN A 224 -17.81 -41.74 -1.82
CA ASN A 224 -18.88 -42.74 -1.92
C ASN A 224 -20.09 -42.39 -1.04
N TYR A 225 -20.05 -41.20 -0.41
CA TYR A 225 -21.13 -40.54 0.28
C TYR A 225 -21.03 -39.03 0.05
N ALA A 226 -22.14 -38.33 0.21
CA ALA A 226 -22.22 -36.87 0.16
C ALA A 226 -23.27 -36.37 1.16
N LEU A 227 -23.21 -35.07 1.50
CA LEU A 227 -24.17 -34.46 2.39
C LEU A 227 -25.60 -34.58 1.85
N ASN A 228 -26.52 -35.01 2.71
CA ASN A 228 -27.95 -35.22 2.38
C ASN A 228 -28.22 -36.27 1.29
N VAL A 229 -27.20 -36.97 0.85
CA VAL A 229 -27.36 -38.13 -0.03
C VAL A 229 -27.18 -39.39 0.80
N GLY A 230 -28.27 -39.85 1.39
CA GLY A 230 -28.29 -41.10 2.12
C GLY A 230 -28.11 -42.30 1.21
N PRO A 231 -27.66 -43.45 1.79
CA PRO A 231 -27.57 -44.67 0.99
C PRO A 231 -28.94 -45.01 0.43
N VAL A 232 -28.97 -45.45 -0.80
CA VAL A 232 -30.18 -46.05 -1.37
C VAL A 232 -30.48 -47.29 -0.56
N ALA A 233 -31.59 -47.28 0.15
CA ALA A 233 -31.98 -48.35 1.03
C ALA A 233 -32.39 -49.58 0.17
N ASN A 234 -31.45 -50.45 -0.11
CA ASN A 234 -31.72 -51.77 -0.68
C ASN A 234 -31.93 -52.79 0.44
N GLY A 235 -32.77 -52.54 1.42
CA GLY A 235 -33.27 -53.52 2.36
C GLY A 235 -32.27 -54.35 3.17
N GLN A 236 -30.98 -54.24 2.98
CA GLN A 236 -29.91 -55.02 3.61
C GLN A 236 -28.72 -54.25 4.16
N GLY A 237 -28.83 -52.97 4.35
CA GLY A 237 -27.73 -52.17 4.92
C GLY A 237 -27.29 -51.03 3.99
N PHE A 238 -26.52 -50.12 4.52
CA PHE A 238 -26.04 -48.94 3.86
C PHE A 238 -24.95 -49.33 2.84
N GLU A 239 -25.26 -49.32 1.54
CA GLU A 239 -24.27 -49.53 0.49
C GLU A 239 -23.67 -48.20 0.04
N SER A 240 -22.35 -48.19 -0.14
CA SER A 240 -21.63 -47.05 -0.74
C SER A 240 -22.19 -46.76 -2.14
N CYS A 241 -22.41 -45.51 -2.47
CA CYS A 241 -22.82 -45.06 -3.78
C CYS A 241 -21.62 -44.59 -4.59
N TYR A 242 -21.44 -45.05 -5.80
CA TYR A 242 -20.33 -44.68 -6.69
C TYR A 242 -20.88 -44.11 -8.01
N ASP A 243 -21.67 -43.06 -7.89
CA ASP A 243 -22.35 -42.44 -9.04
C ASP A 243 -22.26 -40.90 -8.93
N GLU A 244 -22.65 -40.19 -9.98
CA GLU A 244 -22.64 -38.75 -10.07
C GLU A 244 -23.35 -38.05 -8.90
N ILE A 245 -24.34 -38.72 -8.29
CA ILE A 245 -25.09 -38.19 -7.17
C ILE A 245 -24.18 -37.89 -5.91
N VAL A 246 -23.06 -38.60 -5.78
CA VAL A 246 -22.06 -38.37 -4.71
C VAL A 246 -20.79 -37.68 -5.23
N PHE A 247 -20.48 -37.82 -6.53
CA PHE A 247 -19.29 -37.20 -7.13
C PHE A 247 -19.49 -35.69 -7.32
N ASN A 248 -20.64 -35.30 -7.91
CA ASN A 248 -20.95 -33.91 -8.19
C ASN A 248 -20.98 -32.98 -6.94
N PRO A 249 -21.54 -33.38 -5.78
CA PRO A 249 -21.46 -32.57 -4.57
C PRO A 249 -20.03 -32.23 -4.14
N THR A 250 -19.13 -33.21 -4.13
CA THR A 250 -17.70 -32.96 -3.84
C THR A 250 -17.07 -32.03 -4.86
N LYS A 251 -17.31 -32.23 -6.15
CA LYS A 251 -16.80 -31.35 -7.22
C LYS A 251 -17.33 -29.93 -7.08
N ASN A 252 -18.62 -29.77 -6.80
CA ASN A 252 -19.24 -28.46 -6.61
C ASN A 252 -18.67 -27.75 -5.36
N LYS A 253 -18.42 -28.50 -4.28
CA LYS A 253 -17.79 -27.94 -3.08
C LYS A 253 -16.38 -27.44 -3.33
N LEU A 254 -15.59 -28.16 -4.15
CA LEU A 254 -14.26 -27.68 -4.58
C LEU A 254 -14.36 -26.37 -5.39
N PHE A 255 -15.31 -26.24 -6.30
CA PHE A 255 -15.54 -24.99 -7.03
C PHE A 255 -16.00 -23.86 -6.12
N GLU A 256 -16.88 -24.14 -5.15
CA GLU A 256 -17.31 -23.16 -4.14
C GLU A 256 -16.10 -22.64 -3.33
N LEU A 257 -15.25 -23.53 -2.85
CA LEU A 257 -14.05 -23.19 -2.09
C LEU A 257 -13.08 -22.34 -2.92
N LYS A 258 -12.81 -22.75 -4.16
CA LYS A 258 -11.98 -21.96 -5.09
C LYS A 258 -12.53 -20.53 -5.29
N ASN A 259 -13.84 -20.41 -5.50
CA ASN A 259 -14.47 -19.11 -5.69
C ASN A 259 -14.46 -18.25 -4.42
N ALA A 260 -14.37 -18.90 -3.25
CA ALA A 260 -14.20 -18.24 -1.95
C ALA A 260 -12.72 -17.91 -1.63
N GLY A 261 -11.78 -18.17 -2.55
CA GLY A 261 -10.36 -17.92 -2.37
C GLY A 261 -9.62 -18.95 -1.52
N VAL A 262 -10.24 -20.11 -1.28
CA VAL A 262 -9.59 -21.23 -0.56
C VAL A 262 -8.85 -22.10 -1.55
N ASN A 263 -7.56 -22.35 -1.31
CA ASN A 263 -6.73 -23.24 -2.08
C ASN A 263 -6.81 -24.66 -1.52
N VAL A 264 -7.29 -25.63 -2.30
CA VAL A 264 -7.39 -27.03 -1.88
C VAL A 264 -6.30 -27.85 -2.55
N MET A 265 -5.24 -28.20 -1.82
CA MET A 265 -4.18 -29.08 -2.25
C MET A 265 -4.63 -30.54 -2.02
N SER A 266 -4.78 -31.33 -3.07
CA SER A 266 -5.31 -32.69 -2.97
C SER A 266 -4.23 -33.72 -3.19
N VAL A 267 -3.94 -34.53 -2.18
CA VAL A 267 -3.08 -35.73 -2.27
C VAL A 267 -3.95 -36.95 -2.41
N LEU A 268 -3.96 -37.52 -3.62
CA LEU A 268 -4.81 -38.63 -4.04
C LEU A 268 -3.95 -39.90 -4.15
N ILE A 269 -4.09 -40.79 -3.19
CA ILE A 269 -3.21 -41.95 -3.02
C ILE A 269 -3.79 -43.16 -3.78
N ASN A 270 -2.96 -43.74 -4.64
CA ASN A 270 -3.29 -44.98 -5.40
C ASN A 270 -4.62 -44.97 -6.14
N MET A 271 -4.94 -43.84 -6.80
CA MET A 271 -6.07 -43.81 -7.75
C MET A 271 -5.76 -44.72 -8.93
N SER A 272 -6.36 -45.91 -8.94
CA SER A 272 -6.07 -46.93 -9.95
C SER A 272 -6.91 -46.76 -11.23
N ASP A 273 -6.45 -47.41 -12.32
CA ASP A 273 -7.19 -47.53 -13.56
C ASP A 273 -8.18 -48.73 -13.50
N ASP A 274 -8.44 -49.32 -12.32
CA ASP A 274 -9.45 -50.37 -12.13
C ASP A 274 -10.84 -49.75 -12.15
N GLU A 275 -11.77 -50.50 -12.81
CA GLU A 275 -13.18 -50.13 -12.82
C GLU A 275 -13.82 -50.23 -11.43
N ILE A 276 -14.69 -49.27 -11.12
CA ILE A 276 -15.47 -49.27 -9.88
C ILE A 276 -16.61 -50.25 -10.03
N GLN A 277 -16.41 -51.48 -9.55
CA GLN A 277 -17.35 -52.57 -9.77
C GLN A 277 -18.75 -52.30 -9.19
N MET A 278 -18.83 -51.48 -8.13
CA MET A 278 -20.10 -51.10 -7.49
C MET A 278 -20.79 -49.89 -8.13
N SER A 279 -20.19 -49.27 -9.16
CA SER A 279 -20.84 -48.19 -9.90
C SER A 279 -22.01 -48.69 -10.71
N THR A 280 -23.10 -47.94 -10.74
CA THR A 280 -24.26 -48.20 -11.63
C THR A 280 -24.13 -47.49 -12.96
N MET A 281 -23.10 -46.72 -13.18
CA MET A 281 -22.80 -46.02 -14.44
C MET A 281 -22.43 -47.04 -15.54
N ASP A 282 -22.77 -46.71 -16.77
CA ASP A 282 -22.45 -47.53 -17.95
C ASP A 282 -21.84 -46.60 -19.07
N PRO A 283 -20.58 -46.75 -19.43
CA PRO A 283 -19.62 -47.73 -18.88
C PRO A 283 -19.24 -47.40 -17.43
N LYS A 284 -18.80 -48.40 -16.67
CA LYS A 284 -18.28 -48.19 -15.31
C LYS A 284 -17.01 -47.38 -15.36
N PRO A 285 -16.93 -46.26 -14.59
CA PRO A 285 -15.71 -45.47 -14.55
C PRO A 285 -14.62 -46.15 -13.69
N THR A 286 -13.38 -45.78 -13.94
CA THR A 286 -12.25 -46.14 -13.08
C THR A 286 -12.13 -45.16 -11.92
N TYR A 287 -11.43 -45.57 -10.84
CA TYR A 287 -11.11 -44.65 -9.71
C TYR A 287 -10.39 -43.39 -10.16
N LYS A 288 -9.48 -43.55 -11.12
CA LYS A 288 -8.69 -42.42 -11.66
C LYS A 288 -9.54 -41.49 -12.54
N GLU A 289 -10.44 -42.00 -13.33
CA GLU A 289 -11.38 -41.19 -14.14
C GLU A 289 -12.27 -40.33 -13.21
N VAL A 290 -12.86 -40.96 -12.20
CA VAL A 290 -13.69 -40.22 -11.22
C VAL A 290 -12.85 -39.17 -10.45
N ALA A 291 -11.66 -39.56 -9.97
CA ALA A 291 -10.77 -38.62 -9.31
C ALA A 291 -10.41 -37.44 -10.24
N THR A 292 -10.13 -37.72 -11.51
CA THR A 292 -9.82 -36.68 -12.50
C THR A 292 -11.03 -35.79 -12.81
N ASP A 293 -12.23 -36.34 -12.86
CA ASP A 293 -13.44 -35.54 -13.03
C ASP A 293 -13.71 -34.61 -11.85
N ILE A 294 -13.53 -35.09 -10.64
CA ILE A 294 -13.79 -34.31 -9.40
C ILE A 294 -12.71 -33.27 -9.15
N PHE A 295 -11.47 -33.71 -9.12
CA PHE A 295 -10.33 -32.88 -8.68
C PHE A 295 -9.63 -32.16 -9.84
N GLY A 296 -9.83 -32.64 -11.08
CA GLY A 296 -9.12 -32.15 -12.25
C GLY A 296 -7.81 -32.89 -12.50
N THR A 297 -6.95 -32.29 -13.31
CA THR A 297 -5.59 -32.76 -13.59
C THR A 297 -4.56 -31.82 -12.97
N GLN A 298 -3.29 -32.25 -12.91
CA GLN A 298 -2.20 -31.36 -12.45
C GLN A 298 -2.10 -30.07 -13.27
N MET A 299 -2.45 -30.11 -14.57
CA MET A 299 -2.43 -28.93 -15.44
C MET A 299 -3.69 -28.06 -15.31
N ASN A 300 -4.84 -28.67 -14.98
CA ASN A 300 -6.13 -27.99 -14.83
C ASN A 300 -6.83 -28.46 -13.55
N PRO A 301 -6.37 -28.03 -12.38
CA PRO A 301 -6.94 -28.44 -11.11
C PRO A 301 -8.29 -27.74 -10.85
N THR A 302 -9.21 -28.45 -10.19
CA THR A 302 -10.52 -27.91 -9.83
C THR A 302 -10.40 -26.80 -8.79
N ALA A 303 -9.59 -26.99 -7.72
CA ALA A 303 -9.52 -26.02 -6.61
C ALA A 303 -8.10 -25.70 -6.11
N GLY A 304 -7.07 -26.33 -6.63
CA GLY A 304 -5.68 -26.15 -6.24
C GLY A 304 -4.79 -27.30 -6.68
N PRO A 305 -3.50 -27.34 -6.32
CA PRO A 305 -2.56 -28.38 -6.73
C PRO A 305 -3.06 -29.78 -6.41
N ILE A 306 -2.82 -30.71 -7.35
CA ILE A 306 -3.21 -32.11 -7.22
C ILE A 306 -1.97 -32.97 -7.35
N TYR A 307 -1.86 -33.95 -6.44
CA TYR A 307 -0.78 -34.91 -6.40
C TYR A 307 -1.38 -36.32 -6.46
N TYR A 308 -1.24 -36.99 -7.60
CA TYR A 308 -1.51 -38.43 -7.74
C TYR A 308 -0.28 -39.19 -7.31
N VAL A 309 -0.35 -39.91 -6.21
CA VAL A 309 0.80 -40.52 -5.57
C VAL A 309 0.64 -42.03 -5.38
N SER A 310 1.72 -42.76 -5.52
CA SER A 310 1.79 -44.16 -5.10
C SER A 310 2.06 -44.27 -3.61
N ASP A 311 1.85 -45.49 -3.03
CA ASP A 311 2.15 -45.72 -1.62
C ASP A 311 3.61 -45.40 -1.23
N SER A 312 4.58 -45.60 -2.17
CA SER A 312 5.99 -45.26 -1.93
C SER A 312 6.28 -43.76 -1.87
N ASP A 313 5.43 -42.95 -2.51
CA ASP A 313 5.68 -41.50 -2.68
C ASP A 313 4.94 -40.62 -1.67
N ILE A 314 4.14 -41.23 -0.78
CA ILE A 314 3.35 -40.51 0.24
C ILE A 314 4.25 -39.56 1.05
N ALA A 315 5.34 -40.10 1.60
CA ALA A 315 6.22 -39.33 2.47
C ALA A 315 6.85 -38.14 1.74
N ASP A 316 7.43 -38.38 0.56
CA ASP A 316 8.09 -37.32 -0.22
C ASP A 316 7.08 -36.25 -0.69
N THR A 317 5.93 -36.66 -1.19
CA THR A 317 4.91 -35.73 -1.66
C THR A 317 4.40 -34.84 -0.54
N ILE A 318 4.00 -35.40 0.60
CA ILE A 318 3.47 -34.61 1.71
C ILE A 318 4.56 -33.73 2.28
N THR A 319 5.76 -34.26 2.55
CA THR A 319 6.81 -33.54 3.26
C THR A 319 7.54 -32.51 2.38
N ASN A 320 7.69 -32.78 1.06
CA ASN A 320 8.48 -31.94 0.17
C ASN A 320 7.64 -31.18 -0.86
N SER A 321 6.74 -31.87 -1.59
CA SER A 321 5.96 -31.22 -2.63
C SER A 321 4.91 -30.24 -2.06
N ILE A 322 4.25 -30.62 -0.96
CA ILE A 322 3.32 -29.70 -0.24
C ILE A 322 4.11 -28.55 0.35
N PHE A 323 5.24 -28.83 1.03
CA PHE A 323 6.09 -27.77 1.58
C PHE A 323 6.50 -26.75 0.52
N SER A 324 6.97 -27.21 -0.65
CA SER A 324 7.35 -26.33 -1.76
C SER A 324 6.18 -25.47 -2.27
N SER A 325 4.95 -25.99 -2.21
CA SER A 325 3.75 -25.23 -2.59
C SER A 325 3.34 -24.19 -1.55
N LEU A 326 3.74 -24.38 -0.29
CA LEU A 326 3.49 -23.46 0.82
C LEU A 326 4.60 -22.43 1.00
N THR A 327 5.68 -22.54 0.24
CA THR A 327 6.81 -21.62 0.28
C THR A 327 6.90 -20.80 -1.00
N GLU A 328 7.66 -19.73 -0.93
CA GLU A 328 8.06 -18.91 -2.08
C GLU A 328 9.51 -18.50 -1.93
N GLU A 329 10.17 -18.28 -3.05
CA GLU A 329 11.51 -17.69 -3.05
C GLU A 329 11.37 -16.19 -2.91
N ILE A 330 12.02 -15.64 -1.90
CA ILE A 330 12.13 -14.20 -1.68
C ILE A 330 13.59 -13.79 -1.83
N GLU A 331 13.82 -12.63 -2.43
CA GLU A 331 15.12 -12.00 -2.40
C GLU A 331 15.32 -11.34 -1.03
N VAL A 332 16.25 -11.84 -0.27
CA VAL A 332 16.70 -11.24 0.99
C VAL A 332 17.98 -10.48 0.74
N THR A 333 17.99 -9.25 1.14
CA THR A 333 19.18 -8.41 1.07
C THR A 333 19.84 -8.40 2.45
N ASP A 334 20.93 -9.11 2.59
CA ASP A 334 21.79 -8.96 3.76
C ASP A 334 22.44 -7.58 3.74
N THR A 335 22.16 -6.79 4.75
CA THR A 335 22.83 -5.52 4.98
C THR A 335 23.95 -5.72 5.98
N ASP A 336 25.18 -5.82 5.46
CA ASP A 336 26.37 -5.81 6.30
C ASP A 336 26.76 -4.33 6.53
N GLY A 337 26.28 -3.71 7.61
CA GLY A 337 26.55 -2.32 7.95
C GLY A 337 25.53 -1.70 8.90
N GLU A 338 25.85 -0.50 9.37
CA GLU A 338 24.98 0.29 10.25
C GLU A 338 23.69 0.68 9.51
N GLU A 339 22.55 0.21 9.99
CA GLU A 339 21.26 0.62 9.44
C GLU A 339 21.10 2.14 9.57
N TYR A 340 20.92 2.81 8.45
CA TYR A 340 20.63 4.23 8.41
C TYR A 340 19.19 4.45 7.94
N SER A 341 18.41 5.14 8.74
CA SER A 341 17.05 5.52 8.35
C SER A 341 16.85 7.03 8.45
N LEU A 342 16.16 7.57 7.45
CA LEU A 342 15.76 8.96 7.38
C LEU A 342 14.23 9.00 7.24
N THR A 343 13.55 9.43 8.32
CA THR A 343 12.08 9.33 8.45
C THR A 343 11.47 10.62 8.96
N ASP A 344 10.15 10.71 8.90
CA ASP A 344 9.35 11.82 9.43
C ASP A 344 9.86 13.20 8.97
N ILE A 345 10.23 13.29 7.69
CA ILE A 345 10.79 14.49 7.10
C ILE A 345 9.67 15.48 6.85
N VAL A 346 9.74 16.66 7.44
CA VAL A 346 8.78 17.75 7.24
C VAL A 346 9.53 18.96 6.72
N ILE A 347 9.29 19.31 5.47
CA ILE A 347 9.88 20.46 4.80
C ILE A 347 8.82 21.55 4.69
N LYS A 348 9.11 22.75 5.23
CA LYS A 348 8.28 23.94 5.08
C LYS A 348 9.00 25.00 4.27
N ASP A 349 8.36 25.44 3.21
CA ASP A 349 8.83 26.52 2.36
C ASP A 349 7.97 27.76 2.58
N TYR A 350 8.55 28.79 3.18
CA TYR A 350 7.87 30.03 3.58
C TYR A 350 8.00 31.11 2.51
N PHE A 351 6.87 31.66 2.12
CA PHE A 351 6.82 32.75 1.14
C PHE A 351 6.78 34.12 1.82
N PRO A 352 7.48 35.11 1.26
CA PRO A 352 7.27 36.51 1.64
C PRO A 352 5.87 36.99 1.28
N ASP A 353 5.34 37.95 2.04
CA ASP A 353 3.99 38.50 1.82
C ASP A 353 3.81 39.05 0.39
N TYR A 354 4.85 39.68 -0.18
CA TYR A 354 4.77 40.22 -1.53
C TYR A 354 4.65 39.11 -2.61
N ILE A 355 5.14 37.90 -2.35
CA ILE A 355 4.91 36.75 -3.25
C ILE A 355 3.44 36.34 -3.17
N ILE A 356 2.92 36.10 -1.99
CA ILE A 356 1.52 35.65 -1.80
C ILE A 356 0.52 36.70 -2.31
N ASN A 357 0.82 37.98 -2.07
CA ASN A 357 -0.07 39.05 -2.48
C ASN A 357 -0.10 39.27 -4.00
N ASN A 358 1.02 39.05 -4.70
CA ASN A 358 1.19 39.41 -6.09
C ASN A 358 1.31 38.24 -7.07
N PHE A 359 1.45 37.00 -6.58
CA PHE A 359 1.55 35.82 -7.43
C PHE A 359 0.44 34.83 -7.08
N ASP A 360 -0.06 34.13 -8.10
CA ASP A 360 -0.87 32.94 -7.95
C ASP A 360 0.06 31.73 -7.82
N PHE A 361 -0.28 30.82 -6.91
CA PHE A 361 0.45 29.58 -6.66
C PHE A 361 -0.29 28.39 -7.29
N ALA A 362 0.44 27.47 -7.91
CA ALA A 362 -0.10 26.20 -8.39
C ALA A 362 0.96 25.10 -8.35
N TYR A 363 0.57 23.90 -7.93
CA TYR A 363 1.40 22.71 -8.11
C TYR A 363 1.40 22.30 -9.59
N LEU A 364 2.59 22.06 -10.16
CA LEU A 364 2.76 21.54 -11.52
C LEU A 364 2.84 20.01 -11.52
N THR A 365 3.48 19.44 -10.51
CA THR A 365 3.58 18.00 -10.31
C THR A 365 3.17 17.63 -8.90
N LYS A 366 2.69 16.40 -8.73
CA LYS A 366 2.58 15.81 -7.39
C LYS A 366 3.96 15.33 -6.95
N PRO A 367 4.25 15.30 -5.64
CA PRO A 367 5.47 14.70 -5.17
C PRO A 367 5.51 13.21 -5.53
N GLU A 368 6.67 12.73 -5.93
CA GLU A 368 6.90 11.31 -6.20
C GLU A 368 6.76 10.49 -4.93
N LYS A 369 7.07 11.11 -3.78
CA LYS A 369 6.94 10.48 -2.46
C LYS A 369 6.50 11.52 -1.41
N GLY A 370 5.67 11.07 -0.48
CA GLY A 370 5.10 11.94 0.55
C GLY A 370 3.90 12.74 0.06
N GLU A 371 3.48 13.67 0.89
CA GLU A 371 2.31 14.51 0.65
C GLU A 371 2.66 15.99 0.83
N VAL A 372 2.09 16.85 -0.01
CA VAL A 372 2.18 18.30 0.14
C VAL A 372 0.84 18.86 0.61
N SER A 373 0.88 19.98 1.36
CA SER A 373 -0.33 20.72 1.74
C SER A 373 -1.17 21.04 0.50
N ALA A 374 -2.50 20.93 0.60
CA ALA A 374 -3.40 21.15 -0.54
C ALA A 374 -3.29 22.56 -1.13
N GLU A 375 -3.00 23.55 -0.30
CA GLU A 375 -2.81 24.97 -0.63
C GLU A 375 -1.74 25.60 0.28
N VAL A 376 -1.40 26.84 -0.02
CA VAL A 376 -0.52 27.66 0.82
C VAL A 376 -1.24 27.95 2.13
N ASP A 377 -0.59 27.64 3.26
CA ASP A 377 -1.11 28.00 4.58
C ASP A 377 -1.11 29.52 4.75
N LYS A 378 -2.28 30.09 5.02
CA LYS A 378 -2.46 31.55 5.18
C LYS A 378 -2.02 32.08 6.53
N GLN A 379 -1.72 31.21 7.50
CA GLN A 379 -1.25 31.64 8.83
C GLN A 379 0.22 32.03 8.81
N ASP A 380 1.03 31.30 8.05
CA ASP A 380 2.48 31.53 7.97
C ASP A 380 3.02 31.67 6.54
N ASN A 381 2.13 31.68 5.54
CA ASN A 381 2.46 31.78 4.13
C ASN A 381 3.41 30.65 3.68
N SER A 382 3.16 29.40 4.08
CA SER A 382 4.02 28.27 3.76
C SER A 382 3.29 27.18 2.98
N ILE A 383 4.07 26.35 2.31
CA ILE A 383 3.68 24.99 1.90
C ILE A 383 4.45 24.00 2.77
N THR A 384 3.81 22.90 3.10
CA THR A 384 4.41 21.81 3.87
C THR A 384 4.48 20.55 3.02
N TRP A 385 5.67 19.94 2.93
CA TRP A 385 5.87 18.64 2.32
C TRP A 385 6.31 17.63 3.39
N THR A 386 5.51 16.58 3.56
CA THR A 386 5.77 15.53 4.54
C THR A 386 6.16 14.25 3.83
N ILE A 387 7.29 13.67 4.19
CA ILE A 387 7.80 12.42 3.66
C ILE A 387 8.00 11.46 4.83
N SER A 388 7.28 10.35 4.84
CA SER A 388 7.37 9.37 5.93
C SER A 388 8.75 8.73 6.03
N LYS A 389 9.37 8.41 4.87
CA LYS A 389 10.69 7.78 4.80
C LYS A 389 11.33 8.05 3.44
N LEU A 390 12.65 8.24 3.42
CA LEU A 390 13.49 8.15 2.23
C LEU A 390 14.46 6.97 2.37
N ASP A 391 14.34 6.00 1.49
CA ASP A 391 15.21 4.83 1.46
C ASP A 391 16.61 5.17 0.92
N TYR A 392 17.54 4.25 0.97
CA TYR A 392 18.91 4.43 0.49
C TYR A 392 18.94 4.89 -0.97
N GLY A 393 19.65 5.98 -1.26
CA GLY A 393 19.76 6.55 -2.60
C GLY A 393 18.46 7.15 -3.15
N GLU A 394 17.38 7.12 -2.40
CA GLU A 394 16.08 7.57 -2.87
C GLU A 394 16.02 9.09 -3.00
N THR A 395 15.37 9.52 -4.07
CA THR A 395 15.12 10.93 -4.36
C THR A 395 13.62 11.12 -4.56
N ALA A 396 13.08 12.18 -3.99
CA ALA A 396 11.71 12.61 -4.22
C ALA A 396 11.69 14.06 -4.67
N THR A 397 10.85 14.38 -5.64
CA THR A 397 10.79 15.71 -6.25
C THR A 397 9.36 16.11 -6.52
N PHE A 398 9.06 17.39 -6.42
CA PHE A 398 7.87 18.00 -7.01
C PHE A 398 8.16 19.44 -7.47
N THR A 399 7.29 19.98 -8.30
CA THR A 399 7.45 21.33 -8.86
C THR A 399 6.17 22.13 -8.65
N TYR A 400 6.34 23.40 -8.28
CA TYR A 400 5.25 24.37 -8.25
C TYR A 400 5.57 25.59 -9.12
N ARG A 401 4.53 26.36 -9.44
CA ARG A 401 4.59 27.57 -10.24
C ARG A 401 4.10 28.77 -9.45
N LEU A 402 4.86 29.85 -9.54
CA LEU A 402 4.42 31.20 -9.19
C LEU A 402 4.09 31.94 -10.47
N LYS A 403 2.86 32.44 -10.60
CA LYS A 403 2.39 33.21 -11.76
C LYS A 403 2.01 34.61 -11.30
N LEU A 404 2.61 35.62 -11.88
CA LEU A 404 2.25 37.01 -11.57
C LEU A 404 0.76 37.24 -11.86
N LYS A 405 0.03 37.80 -10.89
CA LYS A 405 -1.39 38.15 -11.01
C LYS A 405 -1.61 39.17 -12.12
N ASP A 406 -2.80 39.20 -12.70
CA ASP A 406 -3.15 40.13 -13.76
C ASP A 406 -3.04 41.61 -13.36
N SER A 407 -3.24 41.88 -12.05
CA SER A 407 -2.95 43.17 -11.42
C SER A 407 -2.14 42.90 -10.14
N PHE A 408 -1.06 43.61 -9.96
CA PHE A 408 -0.12 43.47 -8.86
C PHE A 408 0.29 44.83 -8.29
N ASP A 409 0.85 44.83 -7.08
CA ASP A 409 1.32 46.06 -6.43
C ASP A 409 2.56 46.62 -7.13
N GLY A 410 2.46 47.84 -7.59
CA GLY A 410 3.59 48.56 -8.26
C GLY A 410 4.81 48.73 -7.35
N ASP A 411 4.66 48.65 -6.05
CA ASP A 411 5.75 48.79 -5.09
C ASP A 411 6.78 47.67 -5.16
N ILE A 412 6.46 46.54 -5.82
CA ILE A 412 7.43 45.44 -6.06
C ILE A 412 8.27 45.62 -7.32
N ILE A 413 7.99 46.62 -8.17
CA ILE A 413 8.75 46.91 -9.37
C ILE A 413 10.17 47.39 -9.02
N ALA A 414 11.14 46.95 -9.79
CA ALA A 414 12.56 47.24 -9.64
C ALA A 414 13.17 46.81 -8.28
N LYS A 415 12.49 45.92 -7.55
CA LYS A 415 13.01 45.32 -6.34
C LYS A 415 13.47 43.88 -6.57
N ASN A 416 14.49 43.47 -5.86
CA ASN A 416 14.95 42.09 -5.82
C ASN A 416 13.94 41.25 -5.04
N LEU A 417 13.15 40.46 -5.72
CA LEU A 417 12.11 39.62 -5.13
C LEU A 417 12.67 38.23 -4.89
N LYS A 418 12.94 37.90 -3.64
CA LYS A 418 13.24 36.52 -3.23
C LYS A 418 12.00 35.65 -3.42
N THR A 419 12.14 34.47 -4.00
CA THR A 419 11.03 33.55 -4.25
C THR A 419 10.52 32.85 -2.98
N ASN A 420 11.33 32.86 -1.90
CA ASN A 420 10.91 32.44 -0.57
C ASN A 420 11.59 33.27 0.53
N LYS A 421 11.06 33.20 1.73
CA LYS A 421 11.64 33.83 2.92
C LYS A 421 12.71 32.92 3.52
N ASN A 422 12.40 31.67 3.75
CA ASN A 422 13.28 30.59 4.17
C ASN A 422 12.64 29.24 3.91
N VAL A 423 13.43 28.16 4.03
CA VAL A 423 12.97 26.78 4.06
C VAL A 423 13.43 26.18 5.38
N THR A 424 12.57 25.42 6.05
CA THR A 424 12.92 24.67 7.26
C THR A 424 12.70 23.19 7.04
N ILE A 425 13.55 22.36 7.67
CA ILE A 425 13.45 20.89 7.60
C ILE A 425 13.52 20.33 9.02
N ASN A 426 12.49 19.59 9.42
CA ASN A 426 12.49 18.70 10.58
C ASN A 426 12.53 17.26 10.08
N TYR A 427 13.19 16.37 10.79
CA TYR A 427 13.39 14.98 10.39
C TYR A 427 13.74 14.09 11.57
N LYS A 428 13.65 12.78 11.38
CA LYS A 428 14.26 11.81 12.28
C LYS A 428 15.36 11.04 11.57
N GLU A 429 16.44 10.81 12.28
CA GLU A 429 17.58 10.00 11.87
C GLU A 429 17.70 8.81 12.83
N ASN A 430 17.62 7.60 12.31
CA ASN A 430 17.64 6.37 13.10
C ASN A 430 16.62 6.40 14.26
N GLY A 431 15.41 6.89 13.97
CA GLY A 431 14.30 7.01 14.92
C GLY A 431 14.43 8.13 15.97
N LYS A 432 15.50 8.94 15.94
CA LYS A 432 15.71 10.07 16.84
C LYS A 432 15.49 11.40 16.13
N ASP A 433 14.90 12.36 16.82
CA ASP A 433 14.71 13.71 16.26
C ASP A 433 16.08 14.32 15.92
N GLY A 434 16.20 14.78 14.67
CA GLY A 434 17.34 15.53 14.19
C GLY A 434 17.25 17.01 14.55
N GLU A 435 18.37 17.70 14.51
CA GLU A 435 18.37 19.16 14.67
C GLU A 435 17.67 19.82 13.48
N PRO A 436 16.65 20.67 13.70
CA PRO A 436 16.00 21.43 12.62
C PRO A 436 17.01 22.21 11.78
N LYS A 437 16.82 22.19 10.48
CA LYS A 437 17.67 22.91 9.51
C LYS A 437 16.88 24.00 8.83
N GLU A 438 17.55 25.10 8.49
CA GLU A 438 16.95 26.19 7.74
C GLU A 438 17.93 26.85 6.77
N ASN A 439 17.41 27.46 5.72
CA ASN A 439 18.18 28.25 4.76
C ASN A 439 17.27 29.29 4.10
N ASP A 440 17.77 30.52 3.97
CA ASP A 440 17.09 31.66 3.35
C ASP A 440 17.56 31.96 1.90
N LYS A 441 18.47 31.15 1.36
CA LYS A 441 18.89 31.27 -0.05
C LYS A 441 17.75 30.88 -0.97
N CYS A 442 17.60 31.62 -2.05
CA CYS A 442 16.57 31.34 -3.05
C CYS A 442 16.86 32.09 -4.35
N PRO A 443 16.24 31.66 -5.47
CA PRO A 443 16.23 32.46 -6.68
C PRO A 443 15.62 33.84 -6.45
N VAL A 444 16.21 34.85 -7.05
CA VAL A 444 15.78 36.25 -6.98
C VAL A 444 15.40 36.74 -8.35
N VAL A 445 14.21 37.29 -8.47
CA VAL A 445 13.71 37.89 -9.71
C VAL A 445 13.46 39.39 -9.52
N ILE A 446 13.50 40.13 -10.60
CA ILE A 446 13.11 41.56 -10.65
C ILE A 446 11.97 41.72 -11.64
N LEU A 447 10.99 42.53 -11.29
CA LEU A 447 9.96 43.00 -12.21
C LEU A 447 10.32 44.40 -12.67
N ASP A 448 10.33 44.62 -14.00
CA ASP A 448 10.54 45.93 -14.60
C ASP A 448 9.28 46.34 -15.39
N VAL A 449 9.12 47.63 -15.58
CA VAL A 449 8.09 48.16 -16.47
C VAL A 449 8.58 48.03 -17.93
N LEU A 450 7.74 47.49 -18.80
CA LEU A 450 8.01 47.47 -20.21
C LEU A 450 8.27 48.92 -20.68
N PRO A 451 9.31 49.19 -21.48
CA PRO A 451 9.51 50.51 -22.04
C PRO A 451 8.23 50.89 -22.79
N SER A 452 7.60 51.98 -22.41
CA SER A 452 6.50 52.56 -23.18
C SER A 452 7.00 52.77 -24.60
N ASN A 453 6.34 52.17 -25.62
CA ASN A 453 6.60 52.53 -26.98
C ASN A 453 6.63 54.05 -27.08
N PRO A 454 7.66 54.67 -27.64
CA PRO A 454 7.69 56.11 -27.76
C PRO A 454 6.43 56.51 -28.54
N ILE A 455 5.51 57.17 -27.86
CA ILE A 455 4.35 57.79 -28.53
C ILE A 455 4.93 58.69 -29.59
N PRO A 456 4.53 58.55 -30.88
CA PRO A 456 4.99 59.48 -31.89
C PRO A 456 4.76 60.90 -31.36
N LYS A 457 5.77 61.74 -31.41
CA LYS A 457 5.72 63.13 -30.93
C LYS A 457 4.70 63.92 -31.73
N THR A 458 3.43 63.78 -31.43
CA THR A 458 2.35 64.66 -31.91
C THR A 458 1.46 64.94 -30.72
N GLY A 459 1.82 65.93 -29.95
CA GLY A 459 0.99 66.42 -28.86
C GLY A 459 1.82 66.93 -27.69
N THR A 460 1.78 68.21 -27.49
CA THR A 460 2.35 69.01 -26.41
C THR A 460 2.33 68.33 -25.02
N ASN A 461 3.48 68.28 -24.36
CA ASN A 461 3.70 67.85 -22.96
C ASN A 461 2.81 68.60 -21.96
N THR A 462 1.58 68.20 -21.83
CA THR A 462 0.64 68.75 -20.83
C THR A 462 1.05 68.38 -19.40
N PHE A 463 1.82 67.32 -19.20
CA PHE A 463 2.27 66.90 -17.85
C PHE A 463 3.42 67.71 -17.28
N VAL A 464 4.35 68.16 -18.12
CA VAL A 464 5.47 69.03 -17.67
C VAL A 464 4.97 70.43 -17.35
N ILE A 465 3.91 70.88 -18.05
CA ILE A 465 3.31 72.19 -17.78
C ILE A 465 2.53 72.21 -16.45
N ALA A 466 1.88 71.07 -16.07
CA ALA A 466 1.17 70.95 -14.79
C ALA A 466 2.13 70.94 -13.59
N THR A 467 3.27 70.25 -13.69
CA THR A 467 4.27 70.24 -12.60
C THR A 467 5.02 71.56 -12.46
N LEU A 468 5.28 72.25 -13.56
CA LEU A 468 5.86 73.60 -13.55
C LEU A 468 4.85 74.66 -13.05
N ALA A 469 3.56 74.53 -13.33
CA ALA A 469 2.49 75.38 -12.83
C ALA A 469 2.33 75.23 -11.29
N ILE A 470 2.40 74.05 -10.77
CA ILE A 470 2.28 73.78 -9.31
C ILE A 470 3.54 74.30 -8.56
N SER A 471 4.72 74.09 -9.11
CA SER A 471 5.95 74.65 -8.52
C SER A 471 6.00 76.20 -8.62
N GLY A 472 5.50 76.78 -9.68
CA GLY A 472 5.38 78.23 -9.84
C GLY A 472 4.43 78.87 -8.81
N VAL A 473 3.28 78.24 -8.54
CA VAL A 473 2.31 78.70 -7.55
C VAL A 473 2.88 78.60 -6.12
N VAL A 474 3.65 77.57 -5.81
CA VAL A 474 4.29 77.41 -4.49
C VAL A 474 5.37 78.48 -4.28
N ILE A 475 6.18 78.81 -5.31
CA ILE A 475 7.17 79.86 -5.26
C ILE A 475 6.50 81.25 -5.13
N ALA A 476 5.42 81.52 -5.85
CA ALA A 476 4.64 82.73 -5.72
C ALA A 476 4.03 82.94 -4.31
N ILE A 477 3.51 81.88 -3.73
CA ILE A 477 2.92 81.94 -2.37
C ILE A 477 4.01 82.16 -1.32
N VAL A 478 5.17 81.53 -1.44
CA VAL A 478 6.31 81.74 -0.54
C VAL A 478 6.88 83.15 -0.69
N SER A 479 6.92 83.71 -1.87
CA SER A 479 7.34 85.10 -2.15
C SER A 479 6.37 86.15 -1.57
N ILE A 480 5.09 85.91 -1.71
CA ILE A 480 4.06 86.79 -1.12
C ILE A 480 4.08 86.79 0.43
N ILE A 481 4.38 85.64 1.04
CA ILE A 481 4.51 85.50 2.46
C ILE A 481 5.78 86.18 3.00
N LYS A 482 6.89 86.25 2.22
CA LYS A 482 8.08 86.97 2.58
C LYS A 482 7.95 88.48 2.42
N PHE A 483 7.18 89.01 1.46
CA PHE A 483 6.99 90.45 1.25
C PHE A 483 5.96 91.07 2.23
N LYS A 484 5.22 90.34 3.01
CA LYS A 484 4.35 90.85 4.09
C LYS A 484 4.93 90.84 5.48
N LYS A 485 6.26 90.69 5.60
CA LYS A 485 7.02 90.74 6.83
C LYS A 485 8.16 91.76 6.82
N VAL A 486 8.02 92.82 6.05
CA VAL A 486 8.85 94.05 6.19
C VAL A 486 7.86 95.18 6.51
#